data_f9f3f8544ac616402fe245a30f18e6f3
#
_entry.id   f9f3f8544ac616402fe245a30f18e6f3
#
_cell.length_a   1.000
_cell.length_b   1.000
_cell.length_c   1.000
_cell.angle_alpha   90.00
_cell.angle_beta   90.00
_cell.angle_gamma   90.00
#
_symmetry.space_group_name_H-M   'P 1'
#
loop_
_entity.id
_entity.type
_entity.pdbx_description
1 polymer ?
#
loop_
_entity_poly.entity_id
_entity_poly.type
_entity_poly.pdbx_seq_one_letter_code
_entity_poly.pdbx_strand_id
1 'polypeptide(L)'
;RTEISVWSWEPSMGEVIRRFEKANPDIRVKWTNISGYGNLNTAIQDGYGTPDVAQIEYYALLQYAVSGQLLDLTDKIGSDYSNFFTLGTWSSVQLAGRTYGLPMDSGPMGFFYNEDVFRQAGVDATKIKTWDDYYEAAEKLKEIGAYIAADSGDGSFYDAMVWLAGGQPFHTSADGKTVTIDLDEDAGTQRFTEFWQKMIDEGLVDTTSATWSDRWKSRVGTGTIASVFSGAWMPSLLLSNVPG
;
A
#
# COMPACT_ATOMS: atom_id res chain seq x y z
N ARG A 1 -2.78 20.97 30.08
CA ARG A 1 -2.84 19.76 29.26
C ARG A 1 -2.33 20.14 27.88
N THR A 2 -1.26 19.50 27.44
CA THR A 2 -0.70 19.71 26.09
C THR A 2 -1.61 19.05 25.06
N GLU A 3 -1.95 19.77 23.99
CA GLU A 3 -2.69 19.18 22.86
C GLU A 3 -1.74 18.92 21.71
N ILE A 4 -1.81 17.72 21.11
CA ILE A 4 -1.11 17.35 19.90
C ILE A 4 -2.13 16.91 18.84
N SER A 5 -1.88 17.27 17.60
CA SER A 5 -2.73 16.95 16.45
C SER A 5 -2.17 15.75 15.69
N VAL A 6 -3.05 14.79 15.36
CA VAL A 6 -2.69 13.59 14.61
C VAL A 6 -3.64 13.45 13.41
N TRP A 7 -3.08 13.35 12.21
CA TRP A 7 -3.83 13.08 10.99
C TRP A 7 -3.55 11.67 10.50
N SER A 8 -4.58 10.86 10.39
CA SER A 8 -4.44 9.48 9.89
C SER A 8 -5.73 8.97 9.27
N TRP A 9 -5.63 7.95 8.42
CA TRP A 9 -6.79 7.24 7.86
C TRP A 9 -7.04 5.89 8.54
N GLU A 10 -6.13 5.43 9.41
CA GLU A 10 -6.23 4.12 10.06
C GLU A 10 -7.38 4.11 11.09
N PRO A 11 -8.42 3.28 10.91
CA PRO A 11 -9.59 3.29 11.80
C PRO A 11 -9.27 2.91 13.25
N SER A 12 -8.25 2.08 13.49
CA SER A 12 -7.83 1.66 14.82
C SER A 12 -7.14 2.76 15.62
N MET A 13 -6.79 3.89 15.00
CA MET A 13 -6.10 5.01 15.64
C MET A 13 -6.87 5.54 16.86
N GLY A 14 -8.18 5.55 16.81
CA GLY A 14 -9.01 5.98 17.94
C GLY A 14 -8.77 5.16 19.21
N GLU A 15 -8.57 3.86 19.10
CA GLU A 15 -8.24 2.98 20.24
C GLU A 15 -6.82 3.23 20.75
N VAL A 16 -5.86 3.38 19.83
CA VAL A 16 -4.47 3.69 20.16
C VAL A 16 -4.38 5.01 20.93
N ILE A 17 -5.08 6.04 20.46
CA ILE A 17 -5.14 7.35 21.13
C ILE A 17 -5.73 7.25 22.53
N ARG A 18 -6.83 6.53 22.71
CA ARG A 18 -7.42 6.34 24.06
C ARG A 18 -6.45 5.69 25.04
N ARG A 19 -5.70 4.68 24.60
CA ARG A 19 -4.67 4.02 25.42
C ARG A 19 -3.51 4.98 25.74
N PHE A 20 -3.09 5.76 24.75
CA PHE A 20 -2.03 6.75 24.92
C PHE A 20 -2.43 7.84 25.93
N GLU A 21 -3.63 8.44 25.79
CA GLU A 21 -4.12 9.47 26.71
C GLU A 21 -4.30 8.94 28.14
N LYS A 22 -4.71 7.67 28.27
CA LYS A 22 -4.80 7.02 29.60
C LYS A 22 -3.44 6.88 30.26
N ALA A 23 -2.40 6.58 29.49
CA ALA A 23 -1.04 6.46 29.99
C ALA A 23 -0.36 7.84 30.20
N ASN A 24 -0.86 8.87 29.50
CA ASN A 24 -0.30 10.24 29.51
C ASN A 24 -1.41 11.27 29.79
N PRO A 25 -1.92 11.39 31.03
CA PRO A 25 -3.12 12.18 31.34
C PRO A 25 -2.96 13.67 31.10
N ASP A 26 -1.73 14.16 30.99
CA ASP A 26 -1.43 15.56 30.69
C ASP A 26 -1.38 15.90 29.20
N ILE A 27 -1.52 14.88 28.34
CA ILE A 27 -1.57 15.03 26.89
C ILE A 27 -2.99 14.77 26.40
N ARG A 28 -3.43 15.56 25.42
CA ARG A 28 -4.65 15.34 24.65
C ARG A 28 -4.30 15.20 23.18
N VAL A 29 -4.90 14.23 22.50
CA VAL A 29 -4.70 14.01 21.07
C VAL A 29 -5.95 14.45 20.31
N LYS A 30 -5.79 15.42 19.40
CA LYS A 30 -6.81 15.81 18.45
C LYS A 30 -6.60 15.02 17.17
N TRP A 31 -7.40 13.98 16.99
CA TRP A 31 -7.34 13.14 15.81
C TRP A 31 -8.25 13.67 14.69
N THR A 32 -7.71 13.75 13.49
CA THR A 32 -8.46 14.03 12.26
C THR A 32 -8.31 12.85 11.32
N ASN A 33 -9.43 12.27 10.92
CA ASN A 33 -9.43 11.24 9.87
C ASN A 33 -9.27 11.94 8.51
N ILE A 34 -8.28 11.51 7.75
CA ILE A 34 -7.96 12.05 6.42
C ILE A 34 -8.07 10.95 5.36
N SER A 35 -8.26 11.37 4.11
CA SER A 35 -8.23 10.48 2.94
C SER A 35 -7.20 11.02 1.94
N GLY A 36 -5.94 10.63 2.09
CA GLY A 36 -4.85 11.10 1.21
C GLY A 36 -4.19 12.40 1.67
N TYR A 37 -3.40 13.01 0.80
CA TYR A 37 -2.43 14.05 1.18
C TYR A 37 -2.85 15.49 0.83
N GLY A 38 -4.02 15.69 0.22
CA GLY A 38 -4.45 17.01 -0.26
C GLY A 38 -4.40 18.10 0.82
N ASN A 39 -5.02 17.82 1.97
CA ASN A 39 -5.04 18.77 3.09
C ASN A 39 -3.65 18.97 3.70
N LEU A 40 -2.82 17.93 3.78
CA LEU A 40 -1.45 18.02 4.27
C LEU A 40 -0.61 18.89 3.35
N ASN A 41 -0.68 18.67 2.05
CA ASN A 41 0.04 19.48 1.06
C ASN A 41 -0.39 20.93 1.10
N THR A 42 -1.69 21.23 1.23
CA THR A 42 -2.21 22.58 1.37
C THR A 42 -1.67 23.25 2.64
N ALA A 43 -1.75 22.58 3.79
CA ALA A 43 -1.25 23.12 5.05
C ALA A 43 0.28 23.41 5.01
N ILE A 44 1.04 22.54 4.35
CA ILE A 44 2.49 22.73 4.14
C ILE A 44 2.74 23.97 3.25
N GLN A 45 2.01 24.10 2.14
CA GLN A 45 2.14 25.23 1.22
C GLN A 45 1.78 26.57 1.88
N ASP A 46 0.72 26.57 2.68
CA ASP A 46 0.26 27.75 3.39
C ASP A 46 1.15 28.12 4.59
N GLY A 47 1.99 27.20 5.05
CA GLY A 47 2.89 27.39 6.19
C GLY A 47 2.19 27.42 7.55
N TYR A 48 0.94 26.97 7.63
CA TYR A 48 0.18 26.86 8.88
C TYR A 48 -0.83 25.73 8.84
N GLY A 49 -1.21 25.25 10.04
CA GLY A 49 -2.25 24.22 10.18
C GLY A 49 -1.75 22.80 9.91
N THR A 50 -0.44 22.59 9.78
CA THR A 50 0.14 21.24 9.70
C THR A 50 -0.08 20.49 11.02
N PRO A 51 -0.34 19.18 10.98
CA PRO A 51 -0.43 18.37 12.19
C PRO A 51 0.94 18.19 12.84
N ASP A 52 0.94 17.88 14.14
CA ASP A 52 2.16 17.46 14.85
C ASP A 52 2.63 16.08 14.39
N VAL A 53 1.69 15.19 14.06
CA VAL A 53 1.96 13.83 13.55
C VAL A 53 1.02 13.54 12.38
N ALA A 54 1.56 13.02 11.30
CA ALA A 54 0.81 12.57 10.13
C ALA A 54 1.14 11.12 9.77
N GLN A 55 0.12 10.35 9.45
CA GLN A 55 0.30 9.06 8.78
C GLN A 55 0.70 9.32 7.32
N ILE A 56 1.79 8.69 6.89
CA ILE A 56 2.34 8.83 5.53
C ILE A 56 2.72 7.44 5.03
N GLU A 57 2.33 7.13 3.80
CA GLU A 57 2.76 5.91 3.12
C GLU A 57 4.28 5.94 2.87
N TYR A 58 4.90 4.77 2.88
CA TYR A 58 6.35 4.65 2.69
C TYR A 58 6.83 5.26 1.36
N TYR A 59 6.06 5.15 0.29
CA TYR A 59 6.41 5.70 -1.02
C TYR A 59 6.35 7.24 -1.06
N ALA A 60 5.55 7.86 -0.20
CA ALA A 60 5.42 9.32 -0.12
C ALA A 60 6.37 9.96 0.91
N LEU A 61 6.82 9.21 1.92
CA LEU A 61 7.61 9.75 3.02
C LEU A 61 8.90 10.42 2.55
N LEU A 62 9.61 9.81 1.62
CA LEU A 62 10.89 10.35 1.13
C LEU A 62 10.72 11.70 0.42
N GLN A 63 9.61 11.93 -0.28
CA GLN A 63 9.28 13.21 -0.89
C GLN A 63 9.20 14.33 0.15
N TYR A 64 8.54 14.08 1.29
CA TYR A 64 8.43 15.04 2.38
C TYR A 64 9.76 15.22 3.13
N ALA A 65 10.55 14.16 3.27
CA ALA A 65 11.87 14.22 3.90
C ALA A 65 12.85 15.05 3.08
N VAL A 66 12.94 14.81 1.75
CA VAL A 66 13.82 15.54 0.84
C VAL A 66 13.48 17.03 0.79
N SER A 67 12.19 17.36 0.83
CA SER A 67 11.72 18.76 0.81
C SER A 67 11.83 19.46 2.18
N GLY A 68 12.35 18.79 3.21
CA GLY A 68 12.55 19.38 4.55
C GLY A 68 11.24 19.58 5.32
N GLN A 69 10.18 18.85 4.98
CA GLN A 69 8.87 18.99 5.61
C GLN A 69 8.70 18.06 6.83
N LEU A 70 9.61 17.12 7.03
CA LEU A 70 9.60 16.21 8.18
C LEU A 70 10.72 16.52 9.15
N LEU A 71 10.42 16.33 10.42
CA LEU A 71 11.42 16.43 11.48
C LEU A 71 12.39 15.26 11.39
N ASP A 72 13.68 15.54 11.44
CA ASP A 72 14.72 14.54 11.63
C ASP A 72 14.63 13.98 13.06
N LEU A 73 14.35 12.71 13.16
CA LEU A 73 14.19 12.01 14.44
C LEU A 73 15.45 11.29 14.91
N THR A 74 16.52 11.29 14.13
CA THR A 74 17.72 10.47 14.34
C THR A 74 18.28 10.61 15.76
N ASP A 75 18.42 11.85 16.23
CA ASP A 75 18.96 12.13 17.59
C ASP A 75 17.87 12.18 18.67
N LYS A 76 16.61 11.95 18.31
CA LYS A 76 15.45 12.03 19.22
C LYS A 76 14.94 10.67 19.67
N ILE A 77 15.28 9.63 18.94
CA ILE A 77 14.92 8.24 19.25
C ILE A 77 16.17 7.47 19.62
N GLY A 78 16.02 6.48 20.51
CA GLY A 78 17.14 5.63 20.92
C GLY A 78 17.63 4.73 19.77
N SER A 79 18.91 4.35 19.80
CA SER A 79 19.52 3.45 18.81
C SER A 79 18.82 2.09 18.70
N ASP A 80 18.11 1.68 19.76
CA ASP A 80 17.46 0.38 19.84
C ASP A 80 16.08 0.34 19.17
N TYR A 81 15.56 1.48 18.72
CA TYR A 81 14.24 1.53 18.07
C TYR A 81 14.14 0.65 16.83
N SER A 82 15.21 0.51 16.07
CA SER A 82 15.26 -0.39 14.90
C SER A 82 14.91 -1.84 15.23
N ASN A 83 15.14 -2.28 16.46
CA ASN A 83 14.88 -3.66 16.90
C ASN A 83 13.37 -3.97 17.02
N PHE A 84 12.52 -2.96 17.06
CA PHE A 84 11.06 -3.14 17.12
C PHE A 84 10.42 -3.38 15.76
N PHE A 85 11.17 -3.22 14.66
CA PHE A 85 10.64 -3.23 13.30
C PHE A 85 11.37 -4.23 12.42
N THR A 86 10.73 -4.67 11.34
CA THR A 86 11.41 -5.43 10.29
C THR A 86 12.40 -4.55 9.54
N LEU A 87 13.43 -5.13 8.96
CA LEU A 87 14.44 -4.39 8.19
C LEU A 87 13.81 -3.54 7.08
N GLY A 88 12.83 -4.10 6.36
CA GLY A 88 12.14 -3.41 5.27
C GLY A 88 11.36 -2.18 5.74
N THR A 89 10.58 -2.31 6.81
CA THR A 89 9.81 -1.17 7.35
C THR A 89 10.72 -0.13 7.98
N TRP A 90 11.78 -0.54 8.66
CA TRP A 90 12.74 0.41 9.22
C TRP A 90 13.50 1.18 8.15
N SER A 91 13.96 0.51 7.09
CA SER A 91 14.64 1.19 5.98
C SER A 91 13.74 2.16 5.22
N SER A 92 12.43 1.89 5.17
CA SER A 92 11.47 2.75 4.45
C SER A 92 11.25 4.13 5.09
N VAL A 93 11.65 4.32 6.35
CA VAL A 93 11.56 5.63 7.05
C VAL A 93 12.89 6.36 7.10
N GLN A 94 13.91 5.86 6.40
CA GLN A 94 15.26 6.42 6.41
C GLN A 94 15.66 7.00 5.06
N LEU A 95 16.40 8.10 5.12
CA LEU A 95 17.04 8.74 3.97
C LEU A 95 18.44 9.23 4.37
N ALA A 96 19.47 8.86 3.60
CA ALA A 96 20.86 9.26 3.82
C ALA A 96 21.34 9.03 5.27
N GLY A 97 20.98 7.91 5.86
CA GLY A 97 21.35 7.55 7.24
C GLY A 97 20.57 8.27 8.34
N ARG A 98 19.53 9.03 7.99
CA ARG A 98 18.68 9.75 8.93
C ARG A 98 17.27 9.17 8.96
N THR A 99 16.60 9.28 10.09
CA THR A 99 15.26 8.71 10.33
C THR A 99 14.22 9.83 10.36
N TYR A 100 13.18 9.73 9.54
CA TYR A 100 12.15 10.75 9.38
C TYR A 100 10.75 10.30 9.80
N GLY A 101 10.60 9.09 10.26
CA GLY A 101 9.34 8.54 10.74
C GLY A 101 9.54 7.29 11.57
N LEU A 102 8.45 6.77 12.13
CA LEU A 102 8.41 5.46 12.76
C LEU A 102 7.44 4.58 11.99
N PRO A 103 7.81 3.34 11.63
CA PRO A 103 6.90 2.43 10.98
C PRO A 103 5.67 2.17 11.85
N MET A 104 4.49 2.21 11.24
CA MET A 104 3.24 1.93 11.94
C MET A 104 2.77 0.51 11.69
N ASP A 105 3.02 0.00 10.49
CA ASP A 105 2.53 -1.29 10.02
C ASP A 105 3.55 -1.96 9.09
N SER A 106 3.41 -3.28 8.95
CA SER A 106 4.11 -4.08 7.96
C SER A 106 3.10 -5.02 7.31
N GLY A 107 2.67 -4.66 6.11
CA GLY A 107 1.68 -5.43 5.35
C GLY A 107 2.33 -6.25 4.24
N PRO A 108 2.91 -7.44 4.53
CA PRO A 108 3.40 -8.28 3.47
C PRO A 108 2.29 -8.59 2.47
N MET A 109 2.64 -8.62 1.18
CA MET A 109 1.68 -8.91 0.12
C MET A 109 1.13 -10.32 0.26
N GLY A 110 -0.17 -10.45 0.16
CA GLY A 110 -0.90 -11.71 0.06
C GLY A 110 -1.74 -11.77 -1.21
N PHE A 111 -2.06 -12.98 -1.63
CA PHE A 111 -3.01 -13.25 -2.69
C PHE A 111 -4.33 -13.70 -2.04
N PHE A 112 -5.35 -12.86 -2.11
CA PHE A 112 -6.67 -13.10 -1.55
C PHE A 112 -7.63 -13.46 -2.68
N TYR A 113 -8.37 -14.54 -2.55
CA TYR A 113 -9.24 -15.02 -3.61
C TYR A 113 -10.59 -15.50 -3.07
N ASN A 114 -11.62 -15.42 -3.91
CA ASN A 114 -12.93 -15.98 -3.63
C ASN A 114 -12.90 -17.50 -3.95
N GLU A 115 -12.90 -18.31 -2.90
CA GLU A 115 -12.77 -19.77 -3.02
C GLU A 115 -13.89 -20.39 -3.84
N ASP A 116 -15.12 -19.89 -3.69
CA ASP A 116 -16.28 -20.44 -4.42
C ASP A 116 -16.17 -20.16 -5.93
N VAL A 117 -15.75 -18.97 -6.30
CA VAL A 117 -15.55 -18.58 -7.71
C VAL A 117 -14.41 -19.38 -8.34
N PHE A 118 -13.28 -19.54 -7.63
CA PHE A 118 -12.16 -20.35 -8.09
C PHE A 118 -12.58 -21.81 -8.28
N ARG A 119 -13.33 -22.36 -7.34
CA ARG A 119 -13.85 -23.72 -7.44
C ARG A 119 -14.83 -23.88 -8.62
N GLN A 120 -15.71 -22.92 -8.87
CA GLN A 120 -16.60 -22.93 -10.03
C GLN A 120 -15.83 -22.91 -11.35
N ALA A 121 -14.72 -22.20 -11.42
CA ALA A 121 -13.84 -22.17 -12.58
C ALA A 121 -12.94 -23.43 -12.70
N GLY A 122 -12.99 -24.34 -11.74
CA GLY A 122 -12.10 -25.49 -11.70
C GLY A 122 -10.64 -25.15 -11.41
N VAL A 123 -10.40 -24.06 -10.69
CA VAL A 123 -9.06 -23.56 -10.33
C VAL A 123 -8.76 -23.88 -8.88
N ASP A 124 -7.64 -24.54 -8.64
CA ASP A 124 -7.05 -24.70 -7.31
C ASP A 124 -6.00 -23.60 -7.08
N ALA A 125 -6.36 -22.58 -6.32
CA ALA A 125 -5.49 -21.43 -6.06
C ALA A 125 -4.17 -21.83 -5.38
N THR A 126 -4.13 -22.95 -4.64
CA THR A 126 -2.91 -23.41 -3.98
C THR A 126 -1.85 -23.92 -4.96
N LYS A 127 -2.23 -24.17 -6.19
CA LYS A 127 -1.32 -24.60 -7.28
C LYS A 127 -0.76 -23.46 -8.10
N ILE A 128 -1.25 -22.24 -7.93
CA ILE A 128 -0.69 -21.07 -8.60
C ILE A 128 0.67 -20.75 -7.96
N LYS A 129 1.75 -21.00 -8.69
CA LYS A 129 3.14 -20.79 -8.23
C LYS A 129 3.94 -19.90 -9.16
N THR A 130 3.49 -19.74 -10.40
CA THR A 130 4.15 -18.98 -11.46
C THR A 130 3.17 -18.03 -12.12
N TRP A 131 3.69 -17.09 -12.91
CA TRP A 131 2.87 -16.22 -13.73
C TRP A 131 2.09 -16.99 -14.81
N ASP A 132 2.64 -18.10 -15.30
CA ASP A 132 1.93 -18.97 -16.26
C ASP A 132 0.73 -19.65 -15.59
N ASP A 133 0.88 -20.17 -14.36
CA ASP A 133 -0.25 -20.73 -13.60
C ASP A 133 -1.33 -19.67 -13.35
N TYR A 134 -0.91 -18.43 -13.05
CA TYR A 134 -1.81 -17.30 -12.84
C TYR A 134 -2.58 -16.94 -14.12
N TYR A 135 -1.90 -16.95 -15.26
CA TYR A 135 -2.54 -16.73 -16.56
C TYR A 135 -3.56 -17.83 -16.89
N GLU A 136 -3.21 -19.10 -16.73
CA GLU A 136 -4.14 -20.23 -16.93
C GLU A 136 -5.37 -20.14 -16.02
N ALA A 137 -5.17 -19.72 -14.77
CA ALA A 137 -6.28 -19.49 -13.83
C ALA A 137 -7.19 -18.34 -14.33
N ALA A 138 -6.60 -17.28 -14.84
CA ALA A 138 -7.34 -16.14 -15.38
C ALA A 138 -8.20 -16.52 -16.60
N GLU A 139 -7.68 -17.34 -17.50
CA GLU A 139 -8.43 -17.86 -18.64
C GLU A 139 -9.67 -18.66 -18.20
N LYS A 140 -9.51 -19.57 -17.22
CA LYS A 140 -10.62 -20.35 -16.67
C LYS A 140 -11.65 -19.48 -15.94
N LEU A 141 -11.22 -18.46 -15.23
CA LEU A 141 -12.13 -17.51 -14.59
C LEU A 141 -12.93 -16.71 -15.61
N LYS A 142 -12.29 -16.31 -16.71
CA LYS A 142 -12.98 -15.63 -17.82
C LYS A 142 -14.10 -16.49 -18.43
N GLU A 143 -13.92 -17.79 -18.56
CA GLU A 143 -14.93 -18.70 -19.08
C GLU A 143 -16.25 -18.67 -18.28
N ILE A 144 -16.17 -18.38 -16.98
CA ILE A 144 -17.36 -18.22 -16.12
C ILE A 144 -17.75 -16.74 -15.90
N GLY A 145 -17.17 -15.80 -16.66
CA GLY A 145 -17.50 -14.37 -16.61
C GLY A 145 -16.84 -13.61 -15.46
N ALA A 146 -15.79 -14.14 -14.86
CA ALA A 146 -15.02 -13.49 -13.82
C ALA A 146 -13.67 -12.96 -14.33
N TYR A 147 -13.16 -11.90 -13.68
CA TYR A 147 -11.81 -11.38 -13.85
C TYR A 147 -10.94 -11.87 -12.72
N ILE A 148 -9.67 -12.22 -12.99
CA ILE A 148 -8.75 -12.63 -11.95
C ILE A 148 -8.34 -11.44 -11.05
N ALA A 149 -8.30 -10.24 -11.61
CA ALA A 149 -7.91 -9.01 -10.89
C ALA A 149 -8.63 -7.80 -11.47
N ALA A 150 -8.49 -6.66 -10.79
CA ALA A 150 -8.83 -5.34 -11.30
C ALA A 150 -7.60 -4.44 -11.29
N ASP A 151 -7.45 -3.65 -12.34
CA ASP A 151 -6.43 -2.62 -12.46
C ASP A 151 -6.94 -1.47 -13.32
N SER A 152 -7.24 -0.34 -12.73
CA SER A 152 -7.70 0.87 -13.42
C SER A 152 -6.56 1.85 -13.72
N GLY A 153 -5.30 1.42 -13.65
CA GLY A 153 -4.13 2.26 -13.86
C GLY A 153 -3.57 2.86 -12.57
N ASP A 154 -3.67 2.17 -11.45
CA ASP A 154 -3.08 2.58 -10.18
C ASP A 154 -1.57 2.28 -10.14
N GLY A 155 -0.74 3.33 -10.09
CA GLY A 155 0.71 3.20 -10.04
C GLY A 155 1.21 2.41 -8.83
N SER A 156 0.55 2.48 -7.68
CA SER A 156 0.96 1.74 -6.49
C SER A 156 0.76 0.23 -6.65
N PHE A 157 -0.30 -0.17 -7.34
CA PHE A 157 -0.52 -1.56 -7.72
C PHE A 157 0.57 -2.04 -8.69
N TYR A 158 0.86 -1.26 -9.72
CA TYR A 158 1.90 -1.59 -10.69
C TYR A 158 3.27 -1.79 -10.02
N ASP A 159 3.69 -0.86 -9.17
CA ASP A 159 4.95 -0.95 -8.44
C ASP A 159 5.04 -2.22 -7.59
N ALA A 160 3.98 -2.55 -6.86
CA ALA A 160 3.93 -3.75 -6.03
C ALA A 160 4.06 -5.04 -6.87
N MET A 161 3.41 -5.09 -8.04
CA MET A 161 3.47 -6.23 -8.94
C MET A 161 4.82 -6.35 -9.65
N VAL A 162 5.46 -5.23 -9.98
CA VAL A 162 6.83 -5.20 -10.51
C VAL A 162 7.81 -5.78 -9.49
N TRP A 163 7.70 -5.43 -8.21
CA TRP A 163 8.53 -6.03 -7.15
C TRP A 163 8.27 -7.52 -7.00
N LEU A 164 7.01 -7.96 -7.06
CA LEU A 164 6.67 -9.38 -7.03
C LEU A 164 7.31 -10.15 -8.22
N ALA A 165 7.44 -9.51 -9.36
CA ALA A 165 8.12 -10.05 -10.54
C ALA A 165 9.66 -9.94 -10.48
N GLY A 166 10.21 -9.42 -9.39
CA GLY A 166 11.65 -9.25 -9.17
C GLY A 166 12.24 -8.00 -9.81
N GLY A 167 11.41 -7.03 -10.23
CA GLY A 167 11.84 -5.74 -10.74
C GLY A 167 12.23 -4.78 -9.62
N GLN A 168 13.19 -3.91 -9.90
CA GLN A 168 13.65 -2.84 -9.01
C GLN A 168 14.00 -1.59 -9.82
N PRO A 169 13.00 -0.93 -10.43
CA PRO A 169 13.26 0.17 -11.36
C PRO A 169 13.68 1.49 -10.70
N PHE A 170 13.60 1.59 -9.37
CA PHE A 170 13.91 2.80 -8.64
C PHE A 170 15.05 2.57 -7.64
N HIS A 171 16.11 3.38 -7.73
CA HIS A 171 17.25 3.32 -6.84
C HIS A 171 17.59 4.71 -6.31
N THR A 172 17.88 4.80 -5.01
CA THR A 172 18.42 6.01 -4.41
C THR A 172 19.85 5.76 -3.97
N SER A 173 20.78 6.67 -4.31
CA SER A 173 22.16 6.60 -3.84
C SER A 173 22.25 6.62 -2.31
N ALA A 174 23.32 6.05 -1.76
CA ALA A 174 23.52 5.96 -0.31
C ALA A 174 23.52 7.33 0.40
N ASP A 175 23.96 8.39 -0.30
CA ASP A 175 23.95 9.77 0.20
C ASP A 175 22.61 10.50 -0.01
N GLY A 176 21.62 9.82 -0.61
CA GLY A 176 20.29 10.36 -0.87
C GLY A 176 20.20 11.45 -1.94
N LYS A 177 21.27 11.69 -2.72
CA LYS A 177 21.33 12.81 -3.66
C LYS A 177 20.94 12.46 -5.09
N THR A 178 20.98 11.19 -5.43
CA THR A 178 20.68 10.72 -6.79
C THR A 178 19.58 9.67 -6.75
N VAL A 179 18.57 9.86 -7.58
CA VAL A 179 17.54 8.86 -7.85
C VAL A 179 17.74 8.38 -9.30
N THR A 180 17.86 7.07 -9.46
CA THR A 180 17.87 6.42 -10.77
C THR A 180 16.49 5.83 -11.02
N ILE A 181 15.94 6.11 -12.20
CA ILE A 181 14.66 5.57 -12.67
C ILE A 181 14.96 4.74 -13.91
N ASP A 182 14.68 3.45 -13.83
CA ASP A 182 15.08 2.44 -14.82
C ASP A 182 13.90 1.57 -15.21
N LEU A 183 12.81 2.23 -15.66
CA LEU A 183 11.55 1.57 -16.01
C LEU A 183 11.66 0.77 -17.31
N ASP A 184 12.50 1.18 -18.22
CA ASP A 184 12.63 0.64 -19.58
C ASP A 184 13.78 -0.38 -19.74
N GLU A 185 14.73 -0.44 -18.80
CA GLU A 185 15.86 -1.37 -18.86
C GLU A 185 15.82 -2.45 -17.75
N ASP A 186 15.08 -2.21 -16.65
CA ASP A 186 14.93 -3.22 -15.60
C ASP A 186 14.18 -4.46 -16.11
N ALA A 187 14.87 -5.60 -16.12
CA ALA A 187 14.35 -6.84 -16.70
C ALA A 187 13.08 -7.38 -15.98
N GLY A 188 12.94 -7.15 -14.68
CA GLY A 188 11.75 -7.54 -13.93
C GLY A 188 10.55 -6.68 -14.30
N THR A 189 10.78 -5.37 -14.45
CA THR A 189 9.78 -4.41 -14.90
C THR A 189 9.30 -4.72 -16.31
N GLN A 190 10.21 -4.98 -17.24
CA GLN A 190 9.88 -5.35 -18.63
C GLN A 190 9.02 -6.62 -18.65
N ARG A 191 9.46 -7.70 -17.99
CA ARG A 191 8.72 -8.97 -17.94
C ARG A 191 7.30 -8.80 -17.39
N PHE A 192 7.15 -8.07 -16.29
CA PHE A 192 5.83 -7.84 -15.71
C PHE A 192 4.97 -6.99 -16.64
N THR A 193 5.51 -5.93 -17.22
CA THR A 193 4.76 -5.03 -18.13
C THR A 193 4.23 -5.77 -19.36
N GLU A 194 5.07 -6.58 -20.00
CA GLU A 194 4.66 -7.40 -21.15
C GLU A 194 3.57 -8.41 -20.78
N PHE A 195 3.77 -9.11 -19.65
CA PHE A 195 2.80 -10.07 -19.13
C PHE A 195 1.46 -9.40 -18.81
N TRP A 196 1.50 -8.27 -18.07
CA TRP A 196 0.29 -7.60 -17.64
C TRP A 196 -0.47 -6.95 -18.80
N GLN A 197 0.25 -6.39 -19.76
CA GLN A 197 -0.37 -5.89 -21.00
C GLN A 197 -1.13 -6.99 -21.74
N LYS A 198 -0.52 -8.18 -21.85
CA LYS A 198 -1.19 -9.35 -22.43
C LYS A 198 -2.47 -9.69 -21.65
N MET A 199 -2.42 -9.72 -20.33
CA MET A 199 -3.59 -9.99 -19.48
C MET A 199 -4.73 -8.99 -19.74
N ILE A 200 -4.39 -7.72 -19.90
CA ILE A 200 -5.35 -6.64 -20.18
C ILE A 200 -5.93 -6.80 -21.59
N ASP A 201 -5.08 -6.97 -22.59
CA ASP A 201 -5.50 -7.10 -24.00
C ASP A 201 -6.43 -8.30 -24.22
N GLU A 202 -6.21 -9.37 -23.49
CA GLU A 202 -7.05 -10.56 -23.53
C GLU A 202 -8.31 -10.48 -22.64
N GLY A 203 -8.52 -9.34 -21.95
CA GLY A 203 -9.69 -9.11 -21.11
C GLY A 203 -9.77 -10.01 -19.89
N LEU A 204 -8.63 -10.34 -19.30
CA LEU A 204 -8.49 -11.15 -18.08
C LEU A 204 -8.51 -10.30 -16.82
N VAL A 205 -8.31 -8.99 -16.95
CA VAL A 205 -8.27 -7.99 -15.89
C VAL A 205 -9.38 -6.96 -16.08
N ASP A 206 -10.10 -6.63 -15.02
CA ASP A 206 -11.09 -5.54 -15.05
C ASP A 206 -10.38 -4.18 -14.96
N THR A 207 -10.34 -3.47 -16.06
CA THR A 207 -9.72 -2.14 -16.15
C THR A 207 -10.66 -0.97 -15.82
N THR A 208 -11.91 -1.27 -15.43
CA THR A 208 -12.96 -0.27 -15.24
C THR A 208 -13.34 0.00 -13.80
N SER A 209 -12.82 -0.79 -12.88
CA SER A 209 -13.15 -0.72 -11.45
C SER A 209 -11.95 -0.23 -10.64
N ALA A 210 -11.93 1.07 -10.33
CA ALA A 210 -10.90 1.62 -9.45
C ALA A 210 -11.02 1.01 -8.05
N THR A 211 -9.89 0.60 -7.47
CA THR A 211 -9.82 0.01 -6.14
C THR A 211 -10.56 0.88 -5.11
N TRP A 212 -11.36 0.26 -4.25
CA TRP A 212 -12.21 0.89 -3.23
C TRP A 212 -13.41 1.70 -3.76
N SER A 213 -13.59 1.84 -5.07
CA SER A 213 -14.85 2.39 -5.61
C SER A 213 -16.04 1.47 -5.30
N ASP A 214 -17.25 2.01 -5.32
CA ASP A 214 -18.46 1.20 -5.12
C ASP A 214 -18.60 0.10 -6.16
N ARG A 215 -18.18 0.38 -7.40
CA ARG A 215 -18.13 -0.62 -8.48
C ARG A 215 -17.17 -1.75 -8.15
N TRP A 216 -15.96 -1.45 -7.70
CA TRP A 216 -14.97 -2.45 -7.30
C TRP A 216 -15.49 -3.29 -6.12
N LYS A 217 -16.00 -2.65 -5.06
CA LYS A 217 -16.57 -3.35 -3.89
C LYS A 217 -17.69 -4.30 -4.29
N SER A 218 -18.62 -3.84 -5.13
CA SER A 218 -19.70 -4.68 -5.65
C SER A 218 -19.20 -5.87 -6.45
N ARG A 219 -18.22 -5.67 -7.33
CA ARG A 219 -17.66 -6.74 -8.17
C ARG A 219 -16.82 -7.74 -7.39
N VAL A 220 -16.10 -7.29 -6.38
CA VAL A 220 -15.39 -8.20 -5.45
C VAL A 220 -16.42 -9.00 -4.64
N GLY A 221 -17.44 -8.36 -4.10
CA GLY A 221 -18.49 -9.02 -3.32
C GLY A 221 -19.28 -10.08 -4.12
N THR A 222 -19.54 -9.83 -5.39
CA THR A 222 -20.21 -10.79 -6.28
C THR A 222 -19.28 -11.85 -6.87
N GLY A 223 -17.97 -11.72 -6.67
CA GLY A 223 -16.97 -12.59 -7.27
C GLY A 223 -16.68 -12.31 -8.74
N THR A 224 -17.23 -11.25 -9.33
CA THR A 224 -16.89 -10.82 -10.69
C THR A 224 -15.42 -10.44 -10.81
N ILE A 225 -14.84 -9.85 -9.76
CA ILE A 225 -13.40 -9.76 -9.52
C ILE A 225 -13.08 -10.85 -8.51
N ALA A 226 -12.39 -11.90 -8.95
CA ALA A 226 -12.26 -13.14 -8.19
C ALA A 226 -11.11 -13.14 -7.19
N SER A 227 -10.13 -12.26 -7.36
CA SER A 227 -8.97 -12.17 -6.46
C SER A 227 -8.35 -10.79 -6.40
N VAL A 228 -7.53 -10.57 -5.37
CA VAL A 228 -6.85 -9.31 -5.10
C VAL A 228 -5.46 -9.60 -4.54
N PHE A 229 -4.43 -8.96 -5.09
CA PHE A 229 -3.14 -8.82 -4.42
C PHE A 229 -3.17 -7.59 -3.52
N SER A 230 -2.86 -7.74 -2.24
CA SER A 230 -2.83 -6.62 -1.30
C SER A 230 -2.04 -6.98 -0.04
N GLY A 231 -1.92 -6.02 0.87
CA GLY A 231 -1.31 -6.25 2.16
C GLY A 231 -2.14 -7.14 3.09
N ALA A 232 -1.52 -7.64 4.15
CA ALA A 232 -2.12 -8.55 5.11
C ALA A 232 -3.33 -7.98 5.88
N TRP A 233 -3.58 -6.69 5.80
CA TRP A 233 -4.78 -6.00 6.34
C TRP A 233 -6.05 -6.25 5.52
N MET A 234 -5.93 -6.70 4.27
CA MET A 234 -7.04 -6.81 3.31
C MET A 234 -8.24 -7.61 3.81
N PRO A 235 -8.10 -8.76 4.51
CA PRO A 235 -9.26 -9.53 4.97
C PRO A 235 -10.22 -8.72 5.85
N SER A 236 -9.71 -7.96 6.79
CA SER A 236 -10.55 -7.14 7.67
C SER A 236 -11.26 -6.01 6.91
N LEU A 237 -10.61 -5.42 5.93
CA LEU A 237 -11.20 -4.38 5.09
C LEU A 237 -12.24 -4.94 4.12
N LEU A 238 -12.02 -6.13 3.56
CA LEU A 238 -13.03 -6.82 2.74
C LEU A 238 -14.28 -7.12 3.57
N LEU A 239 -14.13 -7.71 4.74
CA LEU A 239 -15.26 -8.01 5.64
C LEU A 239 -16.05 -6.77 6.06
N SER A 240 -15.39 -5.63 6.20
CA SER A 240 -16.03 -4.39 6.67
C SER A 240 -16.65 -3.55 5.56
N ASN A 241 -16.15 -3.64 4.34
CA ASN A 241 -16.47 -2.69 3.26
C ASN A 241 -17.04 -3.34 2.00
N VAL A 242 -16.98 -4.65 1.88
CA VAL A 242 -17.45 -5.38 0.68
C VAL A 242 -18.71 -6.15 1.05
N PRO A 243 -19.85 -5.85 0.42
CA PRO A 243 -21.09 -6.59 0.64
C PRO A 243 -21.00 -7.99 0.00
N GLY A 244 -21.38 -9.03 0.73
CA GLY A 244 -21.45 -10.40 0.24
C GLY A 244 -20.76 -11.43 1.13
#